data_a591c3650bba9c4b06ad2cc0bd1e5e74
#
_entry.id   a591c3650bba9c4b06ad2cc0bd1e5e74
#
_cell.length_a   1.000
_cell.length_b   1.000
_cell.length_c   1.000
_cell.angle_alpha   90.00
_cell.angle_beta   90.00
_cell.angle_gamma   90.00
#
_symmetry.space_group_name_H-M   'P 1'
#
loop_
_entity.id
_entity.type
_entity.pdbx_description
1 polymer ?
#
loop_
_entity_poly.entity_id
_entity_poly.type
_entity_poly.pdbx_seq_one_letter_code
_entity_poly.pdbx_strand_id
1 'polypeptide(L)'
;IYAGGFFTRADGQPADHIARWTGSAWVPVGSGVNGVNGPIVAMAVYNNELYVAGQFSQAGGSAAANVARWNGTTWTPLGPGLPGQGVSVLALVVHDGELYAGGNFVTANGVTFNRMARWSGSSWAAVGNGFNQTVQSLTVFSGQLIAGGTFTMSGTAPISKIARWDGTTWSPLGTGISGGVACLSTFNDRNGEALYAGGTFVTAGGLTANYIAKWDG
;
A
#
# COMPACT_ATOMS: atom_id res chain seq x y z
N ILE A 1 7.05 -10.95 14.05
CA ILE A 1 7.02 -9.54 13.64
C ILE A 1 8.03 -9.37 12.52
N TYR A 2 7.67 -8.58 11.49
CA TYR A 2 8.57 -8.17 10.41
C TYR A 2 8.70 -6.65 10.41
N ALA A 3 9.88 -6.15 10.06
CA ALA A 3 10.16 -4.74 9.84
C ALA A 3 10.72 -4.55 8.42
N GLY A 4 10.15 -3.62 7.67
CA GLY A 4 10.63 -3.19 6.35
C GLY A 4 10.98 -1.71 6.35
N GLY A 5 11.98 -1.30 5.56
CA GLY A 5 12.38 0.11 5.55
C GLY A 5 13.69 0.38 4.81
N PHE A 6 14.28 1.53 5.08
CA PHE A 6 15.53 2.00 4.47
C PHE A 6 16.82 1.41 5.08
N PHE A 7 16.71 0.58 6.08
CA PHE A 7 17.88 0.04 6.76
C PHE A 7 18.57 -1.07 5.94
N THR A 8 19.87 -1.24 6.17
CA THR A 8 20.70 -2.30 5.58
C THR A 8 21.27 -3.24 6.65
N ARG A 9 20.96 -2.98 7.92
CA ARG A 9 21.38 -3.80 9.06
C ARG A 9 20.29 -3.89 10.12
N ALA A 10 20.22 -5.04 10.80
CA ALA A 10 19.42 -5.28 11.97
C ALA A 10 20.22 -6.08 12.99
N ASP A 11 20.26 -5.65 14.26
CA ASP A 11 21.12 -6.21 15.32
C ASP A 11 22.58 -6.42 14.90
N GLY A 12 23.12 -5.45 14.11
CA GLY A 12 24.48 -5.50 13.59
C GLY A 12 24.69 -6.46 12.41
N GLN A 13 23.72 -7.30 12.06
CA GLN A 13 23.81 -8.21 10.91
C GLN A 13 23.30 -7.54 9.62
N PRO A 14 23.86 -7.89 8.44
CA PRO A 14 23.30 -7.44 7.17
C PRO A 14 21.83 -7.87 7.04
N ALA A 15 20.95 -6.92 6.71
CA ALA A 15 19.52 -7.15 6.50
C ALA A 15 19.00 -6.12 5.49
N ASP A 16 19.02 -6.47 4.20
CA ASP A 16 18.67 -5.56 3.12
C ASP A 16 17.17 -5.25 3.12
N HIS A 17 16.83 -4.12 3.78
CA HIS A 17 15.51 -3.52 3.83
C HIS A 17 14.42 -4.33 4.54
N ILE A 18 14.72 -5.57 5.04
CA ILE A 18 13.76 -6.37 5.78
C ILE A 18 14.43 -7.21 6.86
N ALA A 19 13.79 -7.27 8.05
CA ALA A 19 14.21 -8.11 9.15
C ALA A 19 12.99 -8.74 9.84
N ARG A 20 13.20 -9.90 10.47
CA ARG A 20 12.22 -10.61 11.28
C ARG A 20 12.65 -10.66 12.73
N TRP A 21 11.76 -10.29 13.64
CA TRP A 21 11.95 -10.47 15.09
C TRP A 21 11.66 -11.92 15.50
N THR A 22 12.60 -12.55 16.19
CA THR A 22 12.49 -13.93 16.65
C THR A 22 11.86 -14.09 18.04
N GLY A 23 11.67 -12.98 18.77
CA GLY A 23 11.34 -12.93 20.18
C GLY A 23 12.52 -12.44 21.04
N SER A 24 13.75 -12.54 20.51
CA SER A 24 14.97 -12.11 21.21
C SER A 24 15.95 -11.32 20.35
N ALA A 25 15.90 -11.46 19.02
CA ALA A 25 16.80 -10.77 18.09
C ALA A 25 16.11 -10.49 16.76
N TRP A 26 16.59 -9.47 16.06
CA TRP A 26 16.26 -9.22 14.66
C TRP A 26 17.18 -10.04 13.76
N VAL A 27 16.61 -10.78 12.83
CA VAL A 27 17.37 -11.60 11.87
C VAL A 27 16.98 -11.22 10.44
N PRO A 28 17.90 -11.32 9.46
CA PRO A 28 17.59 -11.07 8.07
C PRO A 28 16.54 -12.06 7.53
N VAL A 29 15.81 -11.66 6.50
CA VAL A 29 14.80 -12.49 5.83
C VAL A 29 15.36 -12.95 4.49
N GLY A 30 15.89 -14.16 4.43
CA GLY A 30 16.59 -14.69 3.26
C GLY A 30 17.78 -13.81 2.89
N SER A 31 17.93 -13.49 1.60
CA SER A 31 18.89 -12.47 1.10
C SER A 31 18.30 -11.06 1.10
N GLY A 32 17.14 -10.88 1.72
CA GLY A 32 16.41 -9.60 1.71
C GLY A 32 15.82 -9.24 0.36
N VAL A 33 15.34 -8.02 0.24
CA VAL A 33 15.00 -7.42 -1.05
C VAL A 33 16.12 -6.47 -1.46
N ASN A 34 16.55 -6.58 -2.70
CA ASN A 34 17.69 -5.83 -3.21
C ASN A 34 17.22 -5.02 -4.42
N GLY A 35 17.13 -3.70 -4.26
CA GLY A 35 16.63 -2.79 -5.28
C GLY A 35 17.62 -1.68 -5.62
N VAL A 36 17.47 -1.10 -6.78
CA VAL A 36 18.27 0.06 -7.20
C VAL A 36 18.04 1.26 -6.26
N ASN A 37 16.82 1.40 -5.73
CA ASN A 37 16.43 2.51 -4.86
C ASN A 37 15.71 2.03 -3.57
N GLY A 38 15.85 0.82 -3.21
CA GLY A 38 15.72 0.02 -2.09
C GLY A 38 14.54 -0.20 -1.19
N PRO A 39 13.86 0.72 -0.55
CA PRO A 39 13.18 0.33 0.68
C PRO A 39 11.86 -0.40 0.45
N ILE A 40 11.54 -1.27 1.40
CA ILE A 40 10.18 -1.73 1.62
C ILE A 40 9.39 -0.63 2.35
N VAL A 41 8.23 -0.27 1.82
CA VAL A 41 7.35 0.76 2.42
C VAL A 41 5.97 0.21 2.78
N ALA A 42 5.59 -0.95 2.25
CA ALA A 42 4.34 -1.61 2.59
C ALA A 42 4.52 -3.13 2.72
N MET A 43 3.79 -3.71 3.63
CA MET A 43 3.75 -5.16 3.85
C MET A 43 2.32 -5.61 4.16
N ALA A 44 1.97 -6.81 3.69
CA ALA A 44 0.71 -7.47 4.01
C ALA A 44 0.92 -8.98 4.14
N VAL A 45 0.11 -9.64 4.96
CA VAL A 45 0.02 -11.10 4.99
C VAL A 45 -1.18 -11.51 4.14
N TYR A 46 -0.93 -12.33 3.13
CA TYR A 46 -1.95 -12.85 2.24
C TYR A 46 -1.68 -14.33 1.97
N ASN A 47 -2.70 -15.19 2.11
CA ASN A 47 -2.58 -16.65 1.97
C ASN A 47 -1.41 -17.23 2.80
N ASN A 48 -1.24 -16.76 4.03
CA ASN A 48 -0.20 -17.15 4.99
C ASN A 48 1.25 -16.89 4.52
N GLU A 49 1.44 -16.05 3.50
CA GLU A 49 2.73 -15.59 3.01
C GLU A 49 2.88 -14.08 3.25
N LEU A 50 4.13 -13.62 3.40
CA LEU A 50 4.42 -12.19 3.55
C LEU A 50 4.60 -11.57 2.17
N TYR A 51 3.80 -10.57 1.87
CA TYR A 51 3.93 -9.72 0.68
C TYR A 51 4.58 -8.40 1.06
N VAL A 52 5.54 -7.97 0.27
CA VAL A 52 6.27 -6.72 0.47
C VAL A 52 6.21 -5.87 -0.78
N ALA A 53 6.15 -4.57 -0.60
CA ALA A 53 6.13 -3.61 -1.69
C ALA A 53 6.98 -2.38 -1.36
N GLY A 54 7.41 -1.69 -2.41
CA GLY A 54 8.28 -0.52 -2.27
C GLY A 54 8.82 0.00 -3.59
N GLN A 55 10.09 0.37 -3.58
CA GLN A 55 10.82 0.80 -4.77
C GLN A 55 12.08 -0.05 -4.92
N PHE A 56 11.94 -1.24 -5.48
CA PHE A 56 13.03 -2.18 -5.67
C PHE A 56 12.89 -2.95 -7.00
N SER A 57 13.98 -3.49 -7.49
CA SER A 57 14.00 -4.25 -8.75
C SER A 57 14.34 -5.73 -8.58
N GLN A 58 14.74 -6.14 -7.37
CA GLN A 58 15.10 -7.51 -7.05
C GLN A 58 14.64 -7.91 -5.67
N ALA A 59 14.32 -9.19 -5.50
CA ALA A 59 14.06 -9.82 -4.22
C ALA A 59 14.74 -11.20 -4.20
N GLY A 60 15.54 -11.48 -3.18
CA GLY A 60 16.29 -12.74 -3.10
C GLY A 60 17.24 -13.00 -4.28
N GLY A 61 17.75 -11.95 -4.92
CA GLY A 61 18.62 -12.06 -6.11
C GLY A 61 17.87 -12.28 -7.43
N SER A 62 16.54 -12.41 -7.40
CA SER A 62 15.71 -12.54 -8.61
C SER A 62 15.04 -11.21 -8.97
N ALA A 63 14.80 -10.97 -10.26
CA ALA A 63 14.08 -9.78 -10.70
C ALA A 63 12.67 -9.73 -10.11
N ALA A 64 12.33 -8.63 -9.43
CA ALA A 64 11.04 -8.39 -8.81
C ALA A 64 10.73 -6.90 -8.82
N ALA A 65 9.85 -6.47 -9.71
CA ALA A 65 9.57 -5.06 -9.90
C ALA A 65 8.57 -4.55 -8.85
N ASN A 66 9.11 -3.97 -7.78
CA ASN A 66 8.39 -3.25 -6.71
C ASN A 66 7.47 -4.09 -5.81
N VAL A 67 7.26 -5.37 -6.12
CA VAL A 67 6.42 -6.28 -5.30
C VAL A 67 7.02 -7.68 -5.30
N ALA A 68 7.11 -8.31 -4.12
CA ALA A 68 7.57 -9.69 -3.95
C ALA A 68 6.82 -10.38 -2.81
N ARG A 69 6.84 -11.72 -2.79
CA ARG A 69 6.31 -12.53 -1.68
C ARG A 69 7.40 -13.39 -1.07
N TRP A 70 7.29 -13.63 0.22
CA TRP A 70 8.13 -14.52 1.03
C TRP A 70 7.29 -15.66 1.61
N ASN A 71 7.61 -16.89 1.25
CA ASN A 71 6.88 -18.09 1.70
C ASN A 71 7.44 -18.72 2.99
N GLY A 72 8.39 -18.06 3.64
CA GLY A 72 9.10 -18.57 4.82
C GLY A 72 10.52 -19.07 4.51
N THR A 73 10.83 -19.36 3.23
CA THR A 73 12.12 -19.87 2.79
C THR A 73 12.71 -19.15 1.59
N THR A 74 11.89 -18.75 0.63
CA THR A 74 12.32 -18.11 -0.63
C THR A 74 11.48 -16.91 -0.99
N TRP A 75 12.12 -15.95 -1.63
CA TRP A 75 11.47 -14.83 -2.29
C TRP A 75 10.96 -15.25 -3.67
N THR A 76 9.78 -14.77 -4.04
CA THR A 76 9.18 -14.98 -5.37
C THR A 76 8.59 -13.66 -5.86
N PRO A 77 8.88 -13.21 -7.10
CA PRO A 77 8.24 -12.06 -7.70
C PRO A 77 6.74 -12.31 -7.93
N LEU A 78 5.93 -11.27 -7.94
CA LEU A 78 4.50 -11.34 -8.28
C LEU A 78 4.31 -11.11 -9.78
N GLY A 79 4.44 -12.17 -10.55
CA GLY A 79 4.39 -12.07 -12.01
C GLY A 79 5.43 -11.07 -12.52
N PRO A 80 5.07 -10.20 -13.48
CA PRO A 80 5.98 -9.17 -13.99
C PRO A 80 6.12 -7.97 -13.04
N GLY A 81 5.45 -7.98 -11.90
CA GLY A 81 5.43 -6.87 -10.94
C GLY A 81 4.70 -5.63 -11.45
N LEU A 82 5.00 -4.51 -10.82
CA LEU A 82 4.50 -3.17 -11.17
C LEU A 82 5.70 -2.26 -11.50
N PRO A 83 6.35 -2.47 -12.66
CA PRO A 83 7.60 -1.80 -13.03
C PRO A 83 7.39 -0.34 -13.44
N GLY A 84 8.49 0.42 -13.47
CA GLY A 84 8.57 1.78 -14.01
C GLY A 84 9.71 2.56 -13.36
N GLN A 85 10.28 3.53 -14.08
CA GLN A 85 11.29 4.43 -13.51
C GLN A 85 10.62 5.37 -12.48
N GLY A 86 11.19 5.45 -11.28
CA GLY A 86 10.62 6.25 -10.18
C GLY A 86 9.27 5.73 -9.66
N VAL A 87 8.86 4.54 -10.07
CA VAL A 87 7.64 3.90 -9.59
C VAL A 87 7.86 3.33 -8.20
N SER A 88 6.87 3.52 -7.34
CA SER A 88 6.80 2.92 -6.01
C SER A 88 5.41 2.35 -5.79
N VAL A 89 5.35 1.16 -5.19
CA VAL A 89 4.14 0.63 -4.58
C VAL A 89 4.16 1.02 -3.12
N LEU A 90 3.24 1.89 -2.70
CA LEU A 90 3.27 2.59 -1.41
C LEU A 90 2.35 1.96 -0.37
N ALA A 91 1.35 1.20 -0.81
CA ALA A 91 0.38 0.57 0.06
C ALA A 91 0.03 -0.84 -0.43
N LEU A 92 -0.14 -1.76 0.51
CA LEU A 92 -0.68 -3.10 0.31
C LEU A 92 -1.77 -3.36 1.34
N VAL A 93 -2.87 -3.95 0.93
CA VAL A 93 -3.94 -4.40 1.83
C VAL A 93 -4.65 -5.62 1.24
N VAL A 94 -5.13 -6.50 2.11
CA VAL A 94 -5.99 -7.62 1.70
C VAL A 94 -7.45 -7.24 1.94
N HIS A 95 -8.27 -7.40 0.92
CA HIS A 95 -9.70 -7.16 0.98
C HIS A 95 -10.43 -8.19 0.10
N ASP A 96 -11.52 -8.76 0.60
CA ASP A 96 -12.33 -9.78 -0.07
C ASP A 96 -11.51 -10.94 -0.70
N GLY A 97 -10.47 -11.38 0.01
CA GLY A 97 -9.62 -12.49 -0.43
C GLY A 97 -8.66 -12.15 -1.58
N GLU A 98 -8.49 -10.89 -1.94
CA GLU A 98 -7.53 -10.41 -2.94
C GLU A 98 -6.53 -9.41 -2.32
N LEU A 99 -5.33 -9.32 -2.89
CA LEU A 99 -4.32 -8.34 -2.48
C LEU A 99 -4.42 -7.10 -3.36
N TYR A 100 -4.62 -5.94 -2.74
CA TYR A 100 -4.66 -4.65 -3.41
C TYR A 100 -3.37 -3.88 -3.20
N ALA A 101 -2.92 -3.20 -4.25
CA ALA A 101 -1.73 -2.36 -4.27
C ALA A 101 -2.07 -0.94 -4.71
N GLY A 102 -1.58 0.05 -3.95
CA GLY A 102 -1.66 1.47 -4.28
C GLY A 102 -0.27 2.09 -4.43
N GLY A 103 -0.13 3.12 -5.26
CA GLY A 103 1.16 3.77 -5.45
C GLY A 103 1.13 4.91 -6.47
N ASN A 104 2.28 5.16 -7.13
CA ASN A 104 2.36 6.16 -8.21
C ASN A 104 2.46 5.52 -9.62
N PHE A 105 2.35 4.19 -9.72
CA PHE A 105 2.39 3.48 -11.00
C PHE A 105 1.15 3.79 -11.86
N VAL A 106 1.35 3.95 -13.16
CA VAL A 106 0.25 4.24 -14.11
C VAL A 106 0.01 3.04 -15.02
N THR A 107 1.05 2.56 -15.65
CA THR A 107 1.00 1.46 -16.62
C THR A 107 2.11 0.47 -16.30
N ALA A 108 1.81 -0.81 -16.38
CA ALA A 108 2.78 -1.87 -16.26
C ALA A 108 2.44 -2.98 -17.27
N ASN A 109 3.46 -3.42 -18.04
CA ASN A 109 3.32 -4.52 -19.00
C ASN A 109 2.18 -4.34 -20.02
N GLY A 110 1.95 -3.11 -20.47
CA GLY A 110 0.89 -2.76 -21.42
C GLY A 110 -0.50 -2.60 -20.81
N VAL A 111 -0.66 -2.82 -19.51
CA VAL A 111 -1.95 -2.61 -18.81
C VAL A 111 -1.92 -1.29 -18.07
N THR A 112 -2.98 -0.50 -18.19
CA THR A 112 -3.17 0.75 -17.43
C THR A 112 -3.86 0.45 -16.11
N PHE A 113 -3.18 0.76 -15.00
CA PHE A 113 -3.66 0.55 -13.63
C PHE A 113 -4.13 1.82 -12.94
N ASN A 114 -3.64 2.99 -13.38
CA ASN A 114 -3.97 4.28 -12.77
C ASN A 114 -3.81 4.27 -11.24
N ARG A 115 -2.64 3.82 -10.74
CA ARG A 115 -2.22 3.83 -9.33
C ARG A 115 -2.93 2.84 -8.42
N MET A 116 -3.83 2.00 -8.97
CA MET A 116 -4.51 0.94 -8.23
C MET A 116 -4.48 -0.37 -9.01
N ALA A 117 -4.01 -1.42 -8.37
CA ALA A 117 -3.99 -2.77 -8.92
C ALA A 117 -4.46 -3.78 -7.88
N ARG A 118 -5.03 -4.91 -8.33
CA ARG A 118 -5.33 -6.07 -7.50
C ARG A 118 -4.66 -7.31 -8.05
N TRP A 119 -4.18 -8.15 -7.16
CA TRP A 119 -3.55 -9.43 -7.46
C TRP A 119 -4.51 -10.58 -7.20
N SER A 120 -4.81 -11.35 -8.23
CA SER A 120 -5.74 -12.50 -8.18
C SER A 120 -5.07 -13.81 -7.72
N GLY A 121 -3.78 -13.77 -7.35
CA GLY A 121 -2.96 -14.96 -7.12
C GLY A 121 -2.09 -15.36 -8.33
N SER A 122 -2.45 -14.90 -9.54
CA SER A 122 -1.72 -15.21 -10.79
C SER A 122 -1.40 -13.99 -11.65
N SER A 123 -2.22 -12.95 -11.61
CA SER A 123 -2.06 -11.77 -12.45
C SER A 123 -2.53 -10.48 -11.77
N TRP A 124 -1.98 -9.36 -12.21
CA TRP A 124 -2.43 -8.04 -11.82
C TRP A 124 -3.59 -7.57 -12.71
N ALA A 125 -4.60 -6.99 -12.10
CA ALA A 125 -5.74 -6.37 -12.77
C ALA A 125 -5.97 -4.94 -12.26
N ALA A 126 -6.53 -4.07 -13.10
CA ALA A 126 -6.92 -2.72 -12.71
C ALA A 126 -8.11 -2.75 -11.73
N VAL A 127 -8.23 -1.70 -10.91
CA VAL A 127 -9.32 -1.55 -9.93
C VAL A 127 -10.17 -0.34 -10.34
N GLY A 128 -11.25 -0.61 -11.04
CA GLY A 128 -12.10 0.43 -11.64
C GLY A 128 -11.28 1.34 -12.55
N ASN A 129 -11.55 2.64 -12.50
CA ASN A 129 -10.81 3.65 -13.25
C ASN A 129 -9.47 4.06 -12.59
N GLY A 130 -9.18 3.53 -11.39
CA GLY A 130 -8.05 3.99 -10.59
C GLY A 130 -8.13 5.48 -10.27
N PHE A 131 -6.98 6.16 -10.14
CA PHE A 131 -6.91 7.57 -9.74
C PHE A 131 -5.96 8.38 -10.63
N ASN A 132 -6.17 9.70 -10.68
CA ASN A 132 -5.35 10.63 -11.47
C ASN A 132 -4.02 11.01 -10.79
N GLN A 133 -3.85 10.74 -9.49
CA GLN A 133 -2.62 10.98 -8.72
C GLN A 133 -2.37 9.86 -7.71
N THR A 134 -1.26 9.93 -6.98
CA THR A 134 -0.71 8.89 -6.11
C THR A 134 -1.69 8.44 -5.03
N VAL A 135 -1.81 7.11 -4.87
CA VAL A 135 -2.40 6.46 -3.71
C VAL A 135 -1.29 6.19 -2.70
N GLN A 136 -1.38 6.80 -1.52
CA GLN A 136 -0.35 6.71 -0.47
C GLN A 136 -0.69 5.68 0.60
N SER A 137 -1.98 5.45 0.84
CA SER A 137 -2.42 4.51 1.86
C SER A 137 -3.70 3.79 1.46
N LEU A 138 -3.81 2.54 1.88
CA LEU A 138 -4.98 1.68 1.75
C LEU A 138 -5.32 1.07 3.11
N THR A 139 -6.59 0.94 3.41
CA THR A 139 -7.09 0.20 4.57
C THR A 139 -8.47 -0.37 4.28
N VAL A 140 -8.97 -1.24 5.16
CA VAL A 140 -10.36 -1.70 5.14
C VAL A 140 -11.07 -1.09 6.34
N PHE A 141 -12.21 -0.46 6.12
CA PHE A 141 -13.07 0.10 7.15
C PHE A 141 -14.52 -0.30 6.90
N SER A 142 -15.18 -0.85 7.89
CA SER A 142 -16.57 -1.35 7.79
C SER A 142 -16.80 -2.25 6.57
N GLY A 143 -15.83 -3.15 6.29
CA GLY A 143 -15.89 -4.08 5.16
C GLY A 143 -15.66 -3.44 3.79
N GLN A 144 -15.33 -2.16 3.69
CA GLN A 144 -15.03 -1.47 2.43
C GLN A 144 -13.55 -1.14 2.30
N LEU A 145 -13.00 -1.26 1.09
CA LEU A 145 -11.65 -0.81 0.78
C LEU A 145 -11.64 0.72 0.69
N ILE A 146 -10.75 1.34 1.47
CA ILE A 146 -10.55 2.80 1.50
C ILE A 146 -9.17 3.14 0.97
N ALA A 147 -9.13 4.13 0.07
CA ALA A 147 -7.90 4.68 -0.47
C ALA A 147 -7.71 6.15 -0.04
N GLY A 148 -6.49 6.49 0.36
CA GLY A 148 -6.06 7.85 0.65
C GLY A 148 -4.83 8.24 -0.15
N GLY A 149 -4.70 9.52 -0.51
CA GLY A 149 -3.57 9.99 -1.30
C GLY A 149 -3.63 11.45 -1.70
N THR A 150 -3.07 11.77 -2.87
CA THR A 150 -3.05 13.13 -3.43
C THR A 150 -4.04 13.31 -4.58
N PHE A 151 -4.78 12.28 -4.92
CA PHE A 151 -5.69 12.25 -6.07
C PHE A 151 -6.89 13.18 -5.89
N THR A 152 -7.42 13.63 -7.03
CA THR A 152 -8.59 14.52 -7.11
C THR A 152 -9.70 13.95 -7.97
N MET A 153 -9.45 12.83 -8.66
CA MET A 153 -10.41 12.20 -9.57
C MET A 153 -10.21 10.69 -9.65
N SER A 154 -11.32 9.97 -9.90
CA SER A 154 -11.31 8.60 -10.42
C SER A 154 -12.10 8.59 -11.74
N GLY A 155 -11.42 8.29 -12.86
CA GLY A 155 -12.00 8.53 -14.17
C GLY A 155 -12.40 10.00 -14.34
N THR A 156 -13.69 10.25 -14.56
CA THR A 156 -14.29 11.60 -14.65
C THR A 156 -14.94 12.06 -13.34
N ALA A 157 -15.02 11.21 -12.34
CA ALA A 157 -15.66 11.52 -11.05
C ALA A 157 -14.72 12.33 -10.14
N PRO A 158 -15.10 13.51 -9.63
CA PRO A 158 -14.31 14.24 -8.63
C PRO A 158 -14.24 13.48 -7.31
N ILE A 159 -13.03 13.35 -6.75
CA ILE A 159 -12.79 12.72 -5.45
C ILE A 159 -11.69 13.49 -4.71
N SER A 160 -11.98 13.98 -3.52
CA SER A 160 -11.05 14.81 -2.75
C SER A 160 -10.21 13.96 -1.78
N LYS A 161 -9.12 13.37 -2.26
CA LYS A 161 -8.00 12.75 -1.52
C LYS A 161 -8.34 11.46 -0.76
N ILE A 162 -9.61 11.12 -0.57
CA ILE A 162 -10.07 9.91 0.11
C ILE A 162 -11.26 9.32 -0.63
N ALA A 163 -11.26 8.01 -0.84
CA ALA A 163 -12.26 7.28 -1.61
C ALA A 163 -12.59 5.94 -0.98
N ARG A 164 -13.80 5.45 -1.21
CA ARG A 164 -14.24 4.09 -0.90
C ARG A 164 -14.55 3.31 -2.19
N TRP A 165 -14.28 2.03 -2.14
CA TRP A 165 -14.55 1.07 -3.21
C TRP A 165 -15.80 0.25 -2.91
N ASP A 166 -16.71 0.14 -3.86
CA ASP A 166 -17.96 -0.64 -3.73
C ASP A 166 -17.91 -2.01 -4.44
N GLY A 167 -16.74 -2.40 -4.92
CA GLY A 167 -16.55 -3.62 -5.75
C GLY A 167 -16.50 -3.33 -7.25
N THR A 168 -16.98 -2.17 -7.70
CA THR A 168 -17.07 -1.78 -9.12
C THR A 168 -16.54 -0.38 -9.40
N THR A 169 -16.81 0.58 -8.50
CA THR A 169 -16.45 1.99 -8.67
C THR A 169 -15.88 2.61 -7.41
N TRP A 170 -15.04 3.62 -7.60
CA TRP A 170 -14.56 4.49 -6.54
C TRP A 170 -15.51 5.66 -6.35
N SER A 171 -15.90 5.91 -5.12
CA SER A 171 -16.73 7.06 -4.73
C SER A 171 -16.09 7.87 -3.60
N PRO A 172 -16.41 9.17 -3.46
CA PRO A 172 -15.90 9.99 -2.37
C PRO A 172 -16.30 9.42 -1.00
N LEU A 173 -15.46 9.59 0.01
CA LEU A 173 -15.82 9.41 1.41
C LEU A 173 -16.20 10.77 2.01
N GLY A 174 -17.48 10.98 2.28
CA GLY A 174 -18.03 12.28 2.68
C GLY A 174 -17.73 13.36 1.65
N THR A 175 -17.45 14.58 2.11
CA THR A 175 -17.03 15.71 1.25
C THR A 175 -15.53 15.72 0.95
N GLY A 176 -14.79 14.73 1.48
CA GLY A 176 -13.37 14.56 1.27
C GLY A 176 -12.50 15.39 2.20
N ILE A 177 -11.23 15.50 1.83
CA ILE A 177 -10.13 16.09 2.63
C ILE A 177 -9.40 17.13 1.79
N SER A 178 -9.02 18.29 2.38
CA SER A 178 -8.45 19.43 1.65
C SER A 178 -7.01 19.23 1.15
N GLY A 179 -6.19 18.45 1.87
CA GLY A 179 -4.80 18.16 1.54
C GLY A 179 -4.52 16.68 1.34
N GLY A 180 -3.25 16.32 1.12
CA GLY A 180 -2.86 14.92 0.92
C GLY A 180 -3.12 14.05 2.14
N VAL A 181 -3.62 12.84 1.92
CA VAL A 181 -3.75 11.80 2.94
C VAL A 181 -2.53 10.88 2.83
N ALA A 182 -1.66 10.93 3.85
CA ALA A 182 -0.42 10.16 3.89
C ALA A 182 -0.62 8.75 4.49
N CYS A 183 -1.51 8.62 5.48
CA CYS A 183 -1.80 7.36 6.14
C CYS A 183 -3.28 7.23 6.48
N LEU A 184 -3.75 6.00 6.46
CA LEU A 184 -5.06 5.57 6.94
C LEU A 184 -4.88 4.43 7.93
N SER A 185 -5.66 4.41 8.98
CA SER A 185 -5.71 3.31 9.94
C SER A 185 -7.09 3.20 10.54
N THR A 186 -7.49 1.99 10.89
CA THR A 186 -8.69 1.77 11.70
C THR A 186 -8.30 1.53 13.15
N PHE A 187 -9.11 2.06 14.07
CA PHE A 187 -8.90 1.88 15.49
C PHE A 187 -10.24 1.87 16.23
N ASN A 188 -10.37 0.96 17.19
CA ASN A 188 -11.53 0.93 18.08
C ASN A 188 -11.20 1.68 19.37
N ASP A 189 -11.76 2.87 19.54
CA ASP A 189 -11.55 3.77 20.67
C ASP A 189 -12.53 3.56 21.83
N ARG A 190 -13.17 2.39 21.93
CA ARG A 190 -14.26 2.00 22.86
C ARG A 190 -15.64 2.52 22.51
N ASN A 191 -15.74 3.40 21.50
CA ASN A 191 -17.03 3.89 20.96
C ASN A 191 -17.40 3.19 19.64
N GLY A 192 -16.60 2.21 19.23
CA GLY A 192 -16.71 1.50 17.96
C GLY A 192 -15.46 1.65 17.09
N GLU A 193 -15.45 0.94 15.98
CA GLU A 193 -14.37 1.08 15.01
C GLU A 193 -14.52 2.40 14.25
N ALA A 194 -13.45 3.15 14.13
CA ALA A 194 -13.37 4.39 13.37
C ALA A 194 -12.17 4.38 12.42
N LEU A 195 -12.30 5.09 11.30
CA LEU A 195 -11.23 5.33 10.36
C LEU A 195 -10.50 6.63 10.73
N TYR A 196 -9.18 6.56 10.83
CA TYR A 196 -8.33 7.71 11.06
C TYR A 196 -7.51 8.01 9.81
N ALA A 197 -7.46 9.28 9.42
CA ALA A 197 -6.64 9.78 8.33
C ALA A 197 -5.61 10.77 8.88
N GLY A 198 -4.33 10.59 8.50
CA GLY A 198 -3.25 11.51 8.79
C GLY A 198 -2.64 12.04 7.49
N GLY A 199 -2.19 13.32 7.49
CA GLY A 199 -1.63 13.89 6.27
C GLY A 199 -1.33 15.38 6.36
N THR A 200 -1.37 16.08 5.23
CA THR A 200 -1.01 17.50 5.10
C THR A 200 -2.23 18.41 4.99
N PHE A 201 -3.38 17.98 5.42
CA PHE A 201 -4.65 18.69 5.32
C PHE A 201 -4.94 19.56 6.55
N VAL A 202 -5.82 20.54 6.37
CA VAL A 202 -6.30 21.44 7.42
C VAL A 202 -7.82 21.37 7.61
N THR A 203 -8.53 20.71 6.65
CA THR A 203 -9.97 20.41 6.79
C THR A 203 -10.30 19.01 6.32
N ALA A 204 -11.27 18.37 6.98
CA ALA A 204 -11.85 17.09 6.60
C ALA A 204 -13.36 17.14 6.83
N GLY A 205 -14.15 16.66 5.87
CA GLY A 205 -15.60 16.71 5.96
C GLY A 205 -16.18 18.13 6.04
N GLY A 206 -15.43 19.17 5.61
CA GLY A 206 -15.80 20.57 5.76
C GLY A 206 -15.50 21.17 7.14
N LEU A 207 -14.97 20.40 8.08
CA LEU A 207 -14.58 20.85 9.42
C LEU A 207 -13.06 21.06 9.52
N THR A 208 -12.62 21.96 10.40
CA THR A 208 -11.19 22.14 10.71
C THR A 208 -10.63 20.84 11.32
N ALA A 209 -9.56 20.33 10.72
CA ALA A 209 -8.90 19.09 11.15
C ALA A 209 -7.39 19.20 10.80
N ASN A 210 -6.60 19.69 11.74
CA ASN A 210 -5.18 19.93 11.50
C ASN A 210 -4.39 18.61 11.49
N TYR A 211 -4.11 18.09 10.29
CA TYR A 211 -3.24 16.94 9.99
C TYR A 211 -3.76 15.57 10.43
N ILE A 212 -4.83 15.50 11.22
CA ILE A 212 -5.49 14.25 11.60
C ILE A 212 -7.00 14.43 11.65
N ALA A 213 -7.74 13.44 11.17
CA ALA A 213 -9.20 13.39 11.19
C ALA A 213 -9.69 12.00 11.55
N LYS A 214 -10.83 11.93 12.24
CA LYS A 214 -11.59 10.72 12.51
C LYS A 214 -12.86 10.71 11.64
N TRP A 215 -13.19 9.54 11.13
CA TRP A 215 -14.45 9.24 10.45
C TRP A 215 -15.09 8.03 11.13
N ASP A 216 -16.32 8.15 11.57
CA ASP A 216 -17.09 7.13 12.29
C ASP A 216 -18.35 6.67 11.53
N GLY A 217 -18.54 7.17 10.29
CA GLY A 217 -19.64 6.81 9.40
C GLY A 217 -20.53 7.96 8.99
#